data_bcf68a34d26e4691586ed431358f368d
#
_entry.id   bcf68a34d26e4691586ed431358f368d
#
_cell.length_a   1.000
_cell.length_b   1.000
_cell.length_c   1.000
_cell.angle_alpha   90.00
_cell.angle_beta   90.00
_cell.angle_gamma   90.00
#
_symmetry.space_group_name_H-M   'P 1'
#
loop_
_entity.id
_entity.type
_entity.pdbx_description
1 polymer ?
#
loop_
_entity_poly.entity_id
_entity_poly.type
_entity_poly.pdbx_seq_one_letter_code
_entity_poly.pdbx_strand_id
1 'polypeptide(L)'
;MIQKVFILTFLLTVSLFRTFATSQIPDRLIYNGDTLSIFANPLEQLYDNDSIRPNFFGKNEGCESTACWRGYVAEWLIFEGNLYLTGIRSCCYYEDSIKADLKELFGAKFINGKVKADWFTADIISPQGELLYYVHMGYESLYETELEFQFVNGKLIGTKTYDNSMSRQSEYSQNSEKLKEFIYSNINWSDLPKLKKKAIKVYLQFSANEKGIIDSVKVMRGYNSIFDKEAVRVVKNIPIWDIYYRHGVLQRVNWTLPVAFSEENRKIYNEKKPSP
;
A
#
# COMPACT_ATOMS: atom_id res chain seq x y z
N MET A 1 0.87 5.42 -46.87
CA MET A 1 -0.23 5.04 -45.97
C MET A 1 0.15 3.90 -45.03
N ILE A 2 0.83 2.87 -45.48
CA ILE A 2 1.26 1.69 -44.69
C ILE A 2 2.23 2.05 -43.54
N GLN A 3 3.16 2.97 -43.77
CA GLN A 3 4.14 3.38 -42.75
C GLN A 3 3.51 4.12 -41.55
N LYS A 4 2.42 4.90 -41.74
CA LYS A 4 1.70 5.57 -40.66
C LYS A 4 0.86 4.61 -39.82
N VAL A 5 0.37 3.52 -40.40
CA VAL A 5 -0.38 2.47 -39.73
C VAL A 5 0.58 1.66 -38.83
N PHE A 6 1.80 1.35 -39.27
CA PHE A 6 2.81 0.64 -38.45
C PHE A 6 3.25 1.44 -37.22
N ILE A 7 3.44 2.76 -37.36
CA ILE A 7 3.81 3.63 -36.24
C ILE A 7 2.67 3.72 -35.23
N LEU A 8 1.41 3.80 -35.68
CA LEU A 8 0.25 3.86 -34.81
C LEU A 8 0.03 2.53 -34.06
N THR A 9 0.26 1.39 -34.71
CA THR A 9 0.16 0.06 -34.10
C THR A 9 1.29 -0.18 -33.08
N PHE A 10 2.51 0.29 -33.35
CA PHE A 10 3.64 0.22 -32.42
C PHE A 10 3.41 1.11 -31.19
N LEU A 11 2.87 2.31 -31.37
CA LEU A 11 2.49 3.19 -30.23
C LEU A 11 1.36 2.61 -29.36
N LEU A 12 0.39 1.90 -29.97
CA LEU A 12 -0.67 1.23 -29.22
C LEU A 12 -0.17 -0.01 -28.43
N THR A 13 0.84 -0.72 -28.91
CA THR A 13 1.40 -1.89 -28.21
C THR A 13 2.31 -1.49 -27.04
N VAL A 14 2.97 -0.34 -27.10
CA VAL A 14 3.79 0.18 -25.99
C VAL A 14 2.93 0.64 -24.79
N SER A 15 1.66 1.05 -25.02
CA SER A 15 0.76 1.47 -23.94
C SER A 15 0.14 0.33 -23.12
N LEU A 16 0.43 -0.94 -23.43
CA LEU A 16 -0.09 -2.11 -22.72
C LEU A 16 0.84 -2.63 -21.59
N PHE A 17 2.02 -2.05 -21.43
CA PHE A 17 2.85 -2.35 -20.28
C PHE A 17 2.25 -1.66 -19.05
N ARG A 18 1.50 -2.42 -18.26
CA ARG A 18 1.11 -2.00 -16.90
C ARG A 18 2.40 -1.91 -16.09
N THR A 19 2.87 -0.69 -15.86
CA THR A 19 3.92 -0.46 -14.85
C THR A 19 3.30 -0.72 -13.49
N PHE A 20 3.55 -1.88 -12.94
CA PHE A 20 3.23 -2.14 -11.55
C PHE A 20 4.32 -1.46 -10.70
N ALA A 21 3.95 -0.47 -9.90
CA ALA A 21 4.80 -0.04 -8.80
C ALA A 21 4.97 -1.24 -7.86
N THR A 22 6.20 -1.54 -7.47
CA THR A 22 6.53 -2.66 -6.57
C THR A 22 6.72 -2.15 -5.15
N SER A 23 6.30 -2.94 -4.16
CA SER A 23 6.68 -2.72 -2.77
C SER A 23 8.20 -2.70 -2.66
N GLN A 24 8.76 -1.88 -1.75
CA GLN A 24 10.20 -1.80 -1.56
C GLN A 24 10.74 -3.04 -0.84
N ILE A 25 11.91 -3.50 -1.26
CA ILE A 25 12.65 -4.57 -0.56
C ILE A 25 13.06 -4.01 0.82
N PRO A 26 12.69 -4.67 1.93
CA PRO A 26 13.01 -4.20 3.27
C PRO A 26 14.49 -4.42 3.61
N ASP A 27 15.02 -3.61 4.53
CA ASP A 27 16.25 -3.92 5.23
C ASP A 27 16.04 -5.09 6.18
N ARG A 28 17.13 -5.70 6.66
CA ARG A 28 17.12 -6.85 7.56
C ARG A 28 17.63 -6.47 8.94
N LEU A 29 16.97 -6.95 9.98
CA LEU A 29 17.33 -6.72 11.37
C LEU A 29 17.49 -8.07 12.08
N ILE A 30 18.64 -8.30 12.69
CA ILE A 30 18.86 -9.42 13.60
C ILE A 30 18.48 -8.95 15.02
N TYR A 31 17.50 -9.62 15.61
CA TYR A 31 17.03 -9.36 16.96
C TYR A 31 16.70 -10.67 17.67
N ASN A 32 17.30 -10.90 18.84
CA ASN A 32 17.16 -12.13 19.64
C ASN A 32 17.41 -13.45 18.90
N GLY A 33 18.29 -13.41 17.88
CA GLY A 33 18.63 -14.55 17.05
C GLY A 33 17.78 -14.73 15.79
N ASP A 34 16.66 -14.01 15.68
CA ASP A 34 15.80 -14.02 14.50
C ASP A 34 16.22 -12.94 13.50
N THR A 35 15.98 -13.20 12.21
CA THR A 35 16.16 -12.21 11.14
C THR A 35 14.79 -11.68 10.71
N LEU A 36 14.57 -10.42 10.96
CA LEU A 36 13.33 -9.70 10.70
C LEU A 36 13.48 -8.80 9.47
N SER A 37 12.41 -8.64 8.70
CA SER A 37 12.27 -7.56 7.73
C SER A 37 11.89 -6.27 8.45
N ILE A 38 12.49 -5.14 8.07
CA ILE A 38 12.14 -3.85 8.66
C ILE A 38 11.69 -2.84 7.61
N PHE A 39 10.60 -2.15 7.90
CA PHE A 39 10.01 -1.11 7.07
C PHE A 39 10.58 0.27 7.42
N ALA A 40 11.90 0.35 7.35
CA ALA A 40 12.69 1.55 7.57
C ALA A 40 14.02 1.42 6.84
N ASN A 41 14.65 2.57 6.58
CA ASN A 41 15.99 2.65 5.99
C ASN A 41 16.90 3.49 6.90
N PRO A 42 17.38 2.95 8.03
CA PRO A 42 18.11 3.74 9.02
C PRO A 42 19.40 4.37 8.50
N LEU A 43 20.00 3.78 7.44
CA LEU A 43 21.20 4.32 6.81
C LEU A 43 20.96 5.65 6.09
N GLU A 44 19.75 5.90 5.59
CA GLU A 44 19.42 7.15 4.89
C GLU A 44 19.48 8.37 5.81
N GLN A 45 19.24 8.21 7.13
CA GLN A 45 19.39 9.32 8.09
C GLN A 45 20.86 9.78 8.28
N LEU A 46 21.84 9.00 7.84
CA LEU A 46 23.24 9.42 7.89
C LEU A 46 23.57 10.45 6.82
N TYR A 47 22.71 10.58 5.78
CA TYR A 47 22.95 11.47 4.64
C TYR A 47 21.78 12.45 4.52
N ASP A 48 22.10 13.74 4.41
CA ASP A 48 21.08 14.80 4.30
C ASP A 48 20.34 14.74 2.95
N ASN A 49 21.02 14.24 1.92
CA ASN A 49 20.46 14.06 0.59
C ASN A 49 21.27 13.04 -0.23
N ASP A 50 20.72 12.60 -1.35
CA ASP A 50 21.35 11.60 -2.21
C ASP A 50 22.70 12.03 -2.80
N SER A 51 22.94 13.32 -2.94
CA SER A 51 24.17 13.85 -3.53
C SER A 51 25.41 13.68 -2.64
N ILE A 52 25.24 13.52 -1.35
CA ILE A 52 26.32 13.26 -0.40
C ILE A 52 26.46 11.78 -0.01
N ARG A 53 25.53 10.95 -0.43
CA ARG A 53 25.59 9.51 -0.21
C ARG A 53 26.73 8.91 -1.06
N PRO A 54 27.68 8.15 -0.46
CA PRO A 54 28.75 7.54 -1.21
C PRO A 54 28.22 6.42 -2.11
N ASN A 55 28.97 6.09 -3.17
CA ASN A 55 28.74 4.84 -3.87
C ASN A 55 29.24 3.69 -2.97
N PHE A 56 28.31 2.92 -2.41
CA PHE A 56 28.63 1.83 -1.47
C PHE A 56 29.43 0.68 -2.09
N PHE A 57 29.37 0.53 -3.40
CA PHE A 57 29.95 -0.63 -4.10
C PHE A 57 31.19 -0.30 -4.92
N GLY A 58 31.66 0.96 -4.89
CA GLY A 58 32.85 1.41 -5.59
C GLY A 58 32.70 1.29 -7.12
N LYS A 59 33.59 0.50 -7.75
CA LYS A 59 33.54 0.25 -9.21
C LYS A 59 32.49 -0.81 -9.60
N ASN A 60 31.96 -1.56 -8.63
CA ASN A 60 30.89 -2.52 -8.87
C ASN A 60 29.59 -1.76 -8.82
N GLU A 61 28.93 -1.62 -9.97
CA GLU A 61 27.59 -1.07 -10.01
C GLU A 61 26.63 -2.10 -9.39
N GLY A 62 25.92 -1.69 -8.35
CA GLY A 62 24.87 -2.52 -7.77
C GLY A 62 23.71 -2.68 -8.77
N CYS A 63 22.85 -3.65 -8.52
CA CYS A 63 21.67 -3.89 -9.34
C CYS A 63 20.66 -2.74 -9.15
N GLU A 64 20.10 -2.26 -10.27
CA GLU A 64 18.97 -1.34 -10.28
C GLU A 64 17.65 -2.13 -10.32
N SER A 65 16.74 -1.80 -9.40
CA SER A 65 15.40 -2.40 -9.34
C SER A 65 14.37 -1.40 -8.86
N THR A 66 13.21 -1.38 -9.48
CA THR A 66 12.07 -0.56 -9.01
C THR A 66 11.60 -0.96 -7.60
N ALA A 67 11.86 -2.18 -7.16
CA ALA A 67 11.62 -2.66 -5.80
C ALA A 67 12.71 -2.24 -4.81
N CYS A 68 13.80 -1.64 -5.28
CA CYS A 68 14.95 -1.25 -4.45
C CYS A 68 15.56 0.06 -4.99
N TRP A 69 14.75 1.11 -5.04
CA TRP A 69 15.14 2.41 -5.62
C TRP A 69 16.36 3.05 -4.94
N ARG A 70 16.63 2.70 -3.68
CA ARG A 70 17.82 3.17 -2.97
C ARG A 70 19.12 2.46 -3.39
N GLY A 71 19.03 1.37 -4.18
CA GLY A 71 20.17 0.66 -4.75
C GLY A 71 20.88 -0.32 -3.81
N TYR A 72 20.40 -0.50 -2.57
CA TYR A 72 21.02 -1.38 -1.58
C TYR A 72 19.97 -1.99 -0.63
N VAL A 73 20.39 -3.03 0.11
CA VAL A 73 19.72 -3.58 1.29
C VAL A 73 20.73 -3.57 2.44
N ALA A 74 20.39 -2.90 3.55
CA ALA A 74 21.22 -2.89 4.75
C ALA A 74 20.88 -4.04 5.70
N GLU A 75 21.88 -4.48 6.44
CA GLU A 75 21.76 -5.49 7.49
C GLU A 75 22.09 -4.86 8.84
N TRP A 76 21.20 -5.06 9.77
CA TRP A 76 21.22 -4.45 11.09
C TRP A 76 21.25 -5.51 12.19
N LEU A 77 21.81 -5.16 13.35
CA LEU A 77 21.84 -5.98 14.55
C LEU A 77 21.50 -5.13 15.77
N ILE A 78 20.53 -5.57 16.57
CA ILE A 78 20.37 -5.05 17.93
C ILE A 78 21.23 -5.92 18.86
N PHE A 79 22.22 -5.30 19.48
CA PHE A 79 23.11 -5.98 20.43
C PHE A 79 23.35 -5.08 21.65
N GLU A 80 23.13 -5.61 22.86
CA GLU A 80 23.22 -4.88 24.13
C GLU A 80 22.47 -3.53 24.10
N GLY A 81 21.23 -3.56 23.53
CA GLY A 81 20.37 -2.40 23.45
C GLY A 81 20.82 -1.30 22.49
N ASN A 82 21.76 -1.58 21.57
CA ASN A 82 22.19 -0.63 20.55
C ASN A 82 21.99 -1.20 19.16
N LEU A 83 21.69 -0.32 18.21
CA LEU A 83 21.58 -0.65 16.78
C LEU A 83 22.96 -0.58 16.12
N TYR A 84 23.28 -1.59 15.36
CA TYR A 84 24.54 -1.68 14.60
C TYR A 84 24.25 -2.01 13.14
N LEU A 85 24.94 -1.34 12.21
CA LEU A 85 25.03 -1.73 10.83
C LEU A 85 26.09 -2.86 10.70
N THR A 86 25.70 -3.99 10.13
CA THR A 86 26.58 -5.17 9.96
C THR A 86 26.86 -5.48 8.51
N GLY A 87 26.07 -4.95 7.57
CA GLY A 87 26.28 -5.14 6.14
C GLY A 87 25.48 -4.16 5.29
N ILE A 88 26.00 -3.90 4.10
CA ILE A 88 25.30 -3.24 3.00
C ILE A 88 25.55 -4.10 1.77
N ARG A 89 24.48 -4.55 1.09
CA ARG A 89 24.60 -5.39 -0.08
C ARG A 89 23.72 -4.88 -1.22
N SER A 90 24.07 -5.31 -2.43
CA SER A 90 23.27 -5.06 -3.63
C SER A 90 21.85 -5.57 -3.46
N CYS A 91 20.90 -4.92 -4.14
CA CYS A 91 19.51 -5.38 -4.23
C CYS A 91 19.39 -6.79 -4.82
N CYS A 92 20.31 -7.18 -5.69
CA CYS A 92 20.39 -8.49 -6.34
C CYS A 92 21.48 -9.39 -5.75
N TYR A 93 21.77 -9.24 -4.48
CA TYR A 93 22.91 -9.91 -3.82
C TYR A 93 22.97 -11.44 -4.05
N TYR A 94 21.83 -12.09 -4.17
CA TYR A 94 21.80 -13.53 -4.43
C TYR A 94 22.25 -13.91 -5.84
N GLU A 95 22.28 -12.94 -6.77
CA GLU A 95 22.71 -13.11 -8.15
C GLU A 95 24.13 -12.59 -8.34
N ASP A 96 24.46 -11.41 -7.81
CA ASP A 96 25.72 -10.69 -8.04
C ASP A 96 26.75 -10.84 -6.91
N SER A 97 26.33 -11.22 -5.71
CA SER A 97 27.17 -11.33 -4.50
C SER A 97 27.88 -10.03 -4.10
N ILE A 98 27.42 -8.88 -4.61
CA ILE A 98 28.04 -7.56 -4.36
C ILE A 98 27.66 -7.06 -2.97
N LYS A 99 28.68 -6.68 -2.19
CA LYS A 99 28.54 -6.06 -0.87
C LYS A 99 29.57 -4.96 -0.66
N ALA A 100 29.22 -4.00 0.18
CA ALA A 100 30.10 -2.90 0.55
C ALA A 100 31.18 -3.34 1.54
N ASP A 101 32.35 -2.71 1.46
CA ASP A 101 33.36 -2.78 2.51
C ASP A 101 33.05 -1.72 3.59
N LEU A 102 32.45 -2.15 4.70
CA LEU A 102 32.12 -1.25 5.81
C LEU A 102 33.36 -0.63 6.46
N LYS A 103 34.53 -1.31 6.41
CA LYS A 103 35.76 -0.76 6.96
C LYS A 103 36.28 0.38 6.11
N GLU A 104 36.19 0.29 4.79
CA GLU A 104 36.51 1.37 3.86
C GLU A 104 35.57 2.56 4.04
N LEU A 105 34.26 2.32 4.13
CA LEU A 105 33.24 3.36 4.22
C LEU A 105 33.24 4.10 5.57
N PHE A 106 33.45 3.41 6.67
CA PHE A 106 33.26 3.98 8.01
C PHE A 106 34.57 4.12 8.81
N GLY A 107 35.70 3.64 8.30
CA GLY A 107 37.02 3.81 8.90
C GLY A 107 37.06 3.36 10.36
N ALA A 108 37.46 4.27 11.26
CA ALA A 108 37.60 4.01 12.70
C ALA A 108 36.28 3.68 13.41
N LYS A 109 35.11 3.99 12.82
CA LYS A 109 33.79 3.63 13.37
C LYS A 109 33.45 2.15 13.17
N PHE A 110 34.16 1.45 12.27
CA PHE A 110 34.00 0.03 12.05
C PHE A 110 34.81 -0.78 13.10
N ILE A 111 34.11 -1.29 14.09
CA ILE A 111 34.71 -2.00 15.23
C ILE A 111 34.08 -3.40 15.34
N ASN A 112 34.91 -4.44 15.40
CA ASN A 112 34.46 -5.83 15.58
C ASN A 112 33.37 -6.25 14.58
N GLY A 113 33.54 -5.90 13.30
CA GLY A 113 32.64 -6.32 12.22
C GLY A 113 31.34 -5.52 12.10
N LYS A 114 31.18 -4.40 12.82
CA LYS A 114 29.97 -3.62 12.84
C LYS A 114 30.21 -2.13 13.06
N VAL A 115 29.25 -1.30 12.69
CA VAL A 115 29.22 0.18 12.90
C VAL A 115 28.07 0.53 13.80
N LYS A 116 28.32 1.21 14.91
CA LYS A 116 27.23 1.68 15.79
C LYS A 116 26.44 2.79 15.09
N ALA A 117 25.12 2.65 15.07
CA ALA A 117 24.23 3.59 14.38
C ALA A 117 23.78 4.74 15.31
N ASP A 118 24.73 5.47 15.93
CA ASP A 118 24.47 6.55 16.87
C ASP A 118 23.81 7.80 16.23
N TRP A 119 23.78 7.86 14.90
CA TRP A 119 23.02 8.88 14.13
C TRP A 119 21.52 8.62 14.09
N PHE A 120 21.04 7.38 14.37
CA PHE A 120 19.66 6.97 14.12
C PHE A 120 18.75 7.28 15.29
N THR A 121 17.72 8.11 15.04
CA THR A 121 16.65 8.38 16.00
C THR A 121 15.32 8.35 15.27
N ALA A 122 14.60 7.24 15.39
CA ALA A 122 13.24 7.02 14.88
C ALA A 122 12.73 5.67 15.35
N ASP A 123 11.45 5.39 15.02
CA ASP A 123 10.84 4.09 15.20
C ASP A 123 11.05 3.23 13.94
N ILE A 124 11.32 1.95 14.15
CA ILE A 124 11.42 0.92 13.11
C ILE A 124 10.23 -0.02 13.25
N ILE A 125 9.47 -0.21 12.17
CA ILE A 125 8.41 -1.20 12.12
C ILE A 125 8.92 -2.47 11.45
N SER A 126 8.70 -3.61 12.10
CA SER A 126 8.89 -4.94 11.53
C SER A 126 7.53 -5.62 11.36
N PRO A 127 7.09 -5.88 10.10
CA PRO A 127 5.85 -6.58 9.84
C PRO A 127 5.98 -8.06 10.24
N GLN A 128 4.92 -8.61 10.85
CA GLN A 128 4.87 -9.99 11.32
C GLN A 128 3.55 -10.65 10.94
N GLY A 129 3.57 -11.99 10.80
CA GLY A 129 2.37 -12.76 10.47
C GLY A 129 1.99 -12.66 9.00
N GLU A 130 0.70 -12.81 8.70
CA GLU A 130 0.18 -12.83 7.33
C GLU A 130 0.05 -11.42 6.74
N LEU A 131 0.25 -11.33 5.41
CA LEU A 131 -0.02 -10.12 4.64
C LEU A 131 -1.54 -9.96 4.49
N LEU A 132 -2.11 -8.95 5.14
CA LEU A 132 -3.55 -8.67 5.10
C LEU A 132 -3.95 -7.81 3.91
N TYR A 133 -3.09 -6.84 3.57
CA TYR A 133 -3.36 -5.92 2.47
C TYR A 133 -2.06 -5.50 1.78
N TYR A 134 -1.96 -5.81 0.48
CA TYR A 134 -0.80 -5.42 -0.32
C TYR A 134 -0.97 -4.03 -0.91
N VAL A 135 0.05 -3.18 -0.74
CA VAL A 135 0.13 -1.83 -1.33
C VAL A 135 1.34 -1.75 -2.24
N HIS A 136 1.13 -1.34 -3.48
CA HIS A 136 2.17 -1.21 -4.51
C HIS A 136 3.06 0.03 -4.31
N MET A 137 3.35 0.44 -3.09
CA MET A 137 4.14 1.64 -2.83
C MET A 137 4.85 1.56 -1.48
N GLY A 138 6.16 1.82 -1.48
CA GLY A 138 6.96 1.93 -0.26
C GLY A 138 6.82 0.72 0.67
N TYR A 139 6.57 1.01 1.93
CA TYR A 139 6.34 0.07 3.03
C TYR A 139 4.90 0.13 3.56
N GLU A 140 3.95 0.47 2.68
CA GLU A 140 2.56 0.70 3.07
C GLU A 140 1.72 -0.58 3.20
N SER A 141 2.26 -1.74 2.83
CA SER A 141 1.56 -3.02 2.99
C SER A 141 1.25 -3.29 4.47
N LEU A 142 0.07 -3.87 4.72
CA LEU A 142 -0.43 -4.14 6.06
C LEU A 142 -0.29 -5.63 6.39
N TYR A 143 0.25 -5.90 7.56
CA TYR A 143 0.43 -7.24 8.10
C TYR A 143 -0.38 -7.45 9.37
N GLU A 144 -0.60 -8.71 9.73
CA GLU A 144 -1.40 -9.15 10.87
C GLU A 144 -0.92 -8.52 12.19
N THR A 145 0.40 -8.45 12.36
CA THR A 145 1.05 -7.81 13.51
C THR A 145 2.19 -6.93 13.07
N GLU A 146 2.52 -5.92 13.89
CA GLU A 146 3.67 -5.05 13.71
C GLU A 146 4.45 -4.99 15.01
N LEU A 147 5.76 -5.25 14.93
CA LEU A 147 6.69 -5.05 16.03
C LEU A 147 7.44 -3.75 15.82
N GLU A 148 7.24 -2.79 16.71
CA GLU A 148 7.91 -1.50 16.73
C GLU A 148 9.13 -1.53 17.64
N PHE A 149 10.23 -0.99 17.15
CA PHE A 149 11.47 -0.73 17.89
C PHE A 149 11.69 0.77 17.93
N GLN A 150 11.77 1.36 19.12
CA GLN A 150 11.96 2.79 19.32
C GLN A 150 13.43 3.10 19.62
N PHE A 151 14.05 3.97 18.80
CA PHE A 151 15.46 4.31 18.94
C PHE A 151 15.68 5.80 19.19
N VAL A 152 16.64 6.10 20.07
CA VAL A 152 17.21 7.44 20.26
C VAL A 152 18.73 7.34 20.22
N ASN A 153 19.36 8.03 19.26
CA ASN A 153 20.83 7.98 19.04
C ASN A 153 21.35 6.53 18.97
N GLY A 154 20.64 5.68 18.20
CA GLY A 154 20.98 4.27 18.02
C GLY A 154 20.76 3.39 19.24
N LYS A 155 20.24 3.90 20.35
CA LYS A 155 19.91 3.14 21.55
C LYS A 155 18.45 2.74 21.52
N LEU A 156 18.16 1.46 21.66
CA LEU A 156 16.81 0.92 21.82
C LEU A 156 16.23 1.38 23.17
N ILE A 157 15.16 2.15 23.14
CA ILE A 157 14.49 2.67 24.34
C ILE A 157 13.18 1.96 24.67
N GLY A 158 12.62 1.23 23.72
CA GLY A 158 11.38 0.47 23.88
C GLY A 158 11.05 -0.38 22.68
N THR A 159 10.15 -1.35 22.91
CA THR A 159 9.50 -2.14 21.87
C THR A 159 8.01 -2.17 22.13
N LYS A 160 7.21 -2.23 21.05
CA LYS A 160 5.76 -2.35 21.15
C LYS A 160 5.23 -3.25 20.05
N THR A 161 4.25 -4.07 20.37
CA THR A 161 3.57 -4.92 19.41
C THR A 161 2.17 -4.39 19.16
N TYR A 162 1.78 -4.32 17.90
CA TYR A 162 0.46 -3.92 17.46
C TYR A 162 -0.24 -5.10 16.79
N ASP A 163 -1.52 -5.26 17.09
CA ASP A 163 -2.39 -6.26 16.50
C ASP A 163 -3.32 -5.61 15.47
N ASN A 164 -3.17 -5.99 14.21
CA ASN A 164 -3.99 -5.53 13.08
C ASN A 164 -4.91 -6.65 12.56
N SER A 165 -4.97 -7.80 13.25
CA SER A 165 -5.66 -9.02 12.80
C SER A 165 -7.17 -8.83 12.56
N MET A 166 -7.75 -7.77 13.14
CA MET A 166 -9.13 -7.37 12.86
C MET A 166 -9.34 -6.75 11.48
N SER A 167 -8.26 -6.43 10.74
CA SER A 167 -8.34 -5.94 9.38
C SER A 167 -8.85 -7.02 8.45
N ARG A 168 -9.73 -6.65 7.55
CA ARG A 168 -10.25 -7.57 6.53
C ARG A 168 -10.72 -6.83 5.29
N GLN A 169 -10.60 -7.48 4.16
CA GLN A 169 -11.10 -7.00 2.88
C GLN A 169 -12.51 -7.54 2.63
N SER A 170 -13.37 -6.68 2.10
CA SER A 170 -14.71 -7.06 1.67
C SER A 170 -14.67 -7.70 0.28
N GLU A 171 -15.49 -8.71 0.06
CA GLU A 171 -15.69 -9.25 -1.28
C GLU A 171 -16.23 -8.22 -2.29
N TYR A 172 -16.91 -7.18 -1.79
CA TYR A 172 -17.42 -6.09 -2.63
C TYR A 172 -16.32 -5.11 -3.07
N SER A 173 -15.28 -4.91 -2.27
CA SER A 173 -14.13 -4.10 -2.68
C SER A 173 -13.19 -4.85 -3.61
N GLN A 174 -13.09 -6.18 -3.45
CA GLN A 174 -12.19 -7.03 -4.23
C GLN A 174 -12.80 -7.47 -5.58
N ASN A 175 -14.12 -7.49 -5.70
CA ASN A 175 -14.84 -7.92 -6.91
C ASN A 175 -15.78 -6.83 -7.42
N SER A 176 -15.31 -6.09 -8.43
CA SER A 176 -16.07 -4.99 -9.02
C SER A 176 -17.41 -5.42 -9.65
N GLU A 177 -17.48 -6.64 -10.20
CA GLU A 177 -18.73 -7.14 -10.79
C GLU A 177 -19.74 -7.50 -9.70
N LYS A 178 -19.30 -8.07 -8.57
CA LYS A 178 -20.15 -8.35 -7.42
C LYS A 178 -20.70 -7.06 -6.80
N LEU A 179 -19.84 -6.05 -6.65
CA LEU A 179 -20.25 -4.73 -6.17
C LEU A 179 -21.29 -4.10 -7.11
N LYS A 180 -21.04 -4.13 -8.41
CA LYS A 180 -21.94 -3.62 -9.44
C LYS A 180 -23.29 -4.33 -9.44
N GLU A 181 -23.28 -5.67 -9.40
CA GLU A 181 -24.50 -6.47 -9.33
C GLU A 181 -25.31 -6.11 -8.06
N PHE A 182 -24.65 -6.04 -6.89
CA PHE A 182 -25.30 -5.65 -5.65
C PHE A 182 -25.95 -4.27 -5.77
N ILE A 183 -25.19 -3.26 -6.22
CA ILE A 183 -25.71 -1.88 -6.30
C ILE A 183 -26.93 -1.82 -7.21
N TYR A 184 -26.83 -2.32 -8.45
CA TYR A 184 -27.87 -2.15 -9.44
C TYR A 184 -29.11 -3.01 -9.18
N SER A 185 -28.95 -4.20 -8.58
CA SER A 185 -30.08 -5.03 -8.16
C SER A 185 -30.83 -4.45 -6.96
N ASN A 186 -30.16 -3.61 -6.14
CA ASN A 186 -30.79 -3.00 -4.96
C ASN A 186 -31.29 -1.57 -5.20
N ILE A 187 -31.09 -0.97 -6.38
CA ILE A 187 -31.73 0.29 -6.74
C ILE A 187 -33.24 0.10 -6.90
N ASN A 188 -34.03 1.02 -6.34
CA ASN A 188 -35.49 1.07 -6.52
C ASN A 188 -35.80 1.78 -7.83
N TRP A 189 -35.59 1.08 -8.95
CA TRP A 189 -35.76 1.65 -10.29
C TRP A 189 -37.16 2.16 -10.60
N SER A 190 -38.22 1.55 -10.02
CA SER A 190 -39.62 1.98 -10.16
C SER A 190 -39.90 3.36 -9.58
N ASP A 191 -39.16 3.72 -8.51
CA ASP A 191 -39.39 4.97 -7.79
C ASP A 191 -38.61 6.14 -8.41
N LEU A 192 -37.74 5.85 -9.37
CA LEU A 192 -36.92 6.86 -10.03
C LEU A 192 -37.58 7.37 -11.31
N PRO A 193 -37.57 8.70 -11.54
CA PRO A 193 -38.04 9.25 -12.80
C PRO A 193 -37.25 8.75 -14.00
N LYS A 194 -37.86 8.68 -15.17
CA LYS A 194 -37.16 8.35 -16.42
C LYS A 194 -36.10 9.40 -16.73
N LEU A 195 -34.94 8.91 -17.22
CA LEU A 195 -33.83 9.77 -17.56
C LEU A 195 -34.03 10.39 -18.96
N LYS A 196 -33.84 11.70 -19.05
CA LYS A 196 -33.76 12.41 -20.33
C LYS A 196 -32.36 12.29 -20.98
N LYS A 197 -31.35 11.92 -20.21
CA LYS A 197 -29.96 11.73 -20.63
C LYS A 197 -29.64 10.24 -20.74
N LYS A 198 -28.62 9.87 -21.55
CA LYS A 198 -28.18 8.49 -21.72
C LYS A 198 -27.80 7.85 -20.39
N ALA A 199 -27.07 8.55 -19.56
CA ALA A 199 -26.71 8.13 -18.21
C ALA A 199 -26.34 9.33 -17.34
N ILE A 200 -26.52 9.17 -16.02
CA ILE A 200 -26.04 10.11 -14.98
C ILE A 200 -25.20 9.34 -13.96
N LYS A 201 -24.32 10.05 -13.23
CA LYS A 201 -23.52 9.48 -12.16
C LYS A 201 -23.62 10.36 -10.91
N VAL A 202 -23.83 9.72 -9.76
CA VAL A 202 -23.73 10.33 -8.44
C VAL A 202 -22.44 9.82 -7.81
N TYR A 203 -21.56 10.72 -7.42
CA TYR A 203 -20.27 10.37 -6.78
C TYR A 203 -20.44 10.51 -5.27
N LEU A 204 -20.18 9.42 -4.59
CA LEU A 204 -20.28 9.32 -3.14
C LEU A 204 -18.91 9.11 -2.53
N GLN A 205 -18.68 9.74 -1.38
CA GLN A 205 -17.60 9.40 -0.47
C GLN A 205 -18.20 8.72 0.75
N PHE A 206 -17.59 7.63 1.22
CA PHE A 206 -18.09 6.89 2.37
C PHE A 206 -16.97 6.26 3.18
N SER A 207 -17.27 5.88 4.42
CA SER A 207 -16.37 5.10 5.28
C SER A 207 -17.18 4.09 6.09
N ALA A 208 -16.49 3.04 6.57
CA ALA A 208 -17.06 2.01 7.41
C ALA A 208 -16.54 2.10 8.86
N ASN A 209 -17.31 1.56 9.79
CA ASN A 209 -16.92 1.42 11.20
C ASN A 209 -16.16 0.09 11.45
N GLU A 210 -15.83 -0.19 12.70
CA GLU A 210 -15.11 -1.40 13.14
C GLU A 210 -15.82 -2.73 12.84
N LYS A 211 -17.12 -2.67 12.49
CA LYS A 211 -17.90 -3.84 12.07
C LYS A 211 -17.98 -3.99 10.55
N GLY A 212 -17.38 -3.04 9.79
CA GLY A 212 -17.48 -2.98 8.35
C GLY A 212 -18.81 -2.41 7.84
N ILE A 213 -19.63 -1.84 8.71
CA ILE A 213 -20.89 -1.21 8.34
C ILE A 213 -20.60 0.20 7.82
N ILE A 214 -21.09 0.53 6.64
CA ILE A 214 -20.99 1.86 6.07
C ILE A 214 -21.93 2.78 6.84
N ASP A 215 -21.40 3.56 7.76
CA ASP A 215 -22.13 4.48 8.64
C ASP A 215 -22.01 5.95 8.23
N SER A 216 -21.04 6.29 7.39
CA SER A 216 -20.85 7.64 6.86
C SER A 216 -20.90 7.65 5.35
N VAL A 217 -21.82 8.41 4.75
CA VAL A 217 -21.92 8.60 3.29
C VAL A 217 -22.21 10.06 2.98
N LYS A 218 -21.40 10.64 2.08
CA LYS A 218 -21.52 12.03 1.62
C LYS A 218 -21.60 12.07 0.10
N VAL A 219 -22.55 12.86 -0.45
CA VAL A 219 -22.60 13.16 -1.87
C VAL A 219 -21.53 14.20 -2.20
N MET A 220 -20.55 13.81 -3.01
CA MET A 220 -19.49 14.70 -3.48
C MET A 220 -19.90 15.45 -4.75
N ARG A 221 -20.62 14.75 -5.64
CA ARG A 221 -21.18 15.32 -6.86
C ARG A 221 -22.49 14.62 -7.17
N GLY A 222 -23.59 15.31 -6.97
CA GLY A 222 -24.93 14.82 -7.21
C GLY A 222 -25.47 15.15 -8.61
N TYR A 223 -26.69 14.69 -8.86
CA TYR A 223 -27.50 15.06 -10.03
C TYR A 223 -28.75 15.81 -9.60
N ASN A 224 -29.58 15.22 -8.74
CA ASN A 224 -30.69 15.85 -8.06
C ASN A 224 -31.04 15.02 -6.81
N SER A 225 -31.88 15.58 -5.94
CA SER A 225 -32.18 14.99 -4.63
C SER A 225 -32.77 13.58 -4.68
N ILE A 226 -33.52 13.20 -5.74
CA ILE A 226 -34.13 11.86 -5.86
C ILE A 226 -33.03 10.81 -6.12
N PHE A 227 -32.20 11.02 -7.14
CA PHE A 227 -31.11 10.10 -7.48
C PHE A 227 -30.02 10.11 -6.41
N ASP A 228 -29.73 11.28 -5.80
CA ASP A 228 -28.71 11.41 -4.76
C ASP A 228 -29.10 10.61 -3.49
N LYS A 229 -30.37 10.70 -3.05
CA LYS A 229 -30.88 9.92 -1.92
C LYS A 229 -30.84 8.41 -2.20
N GLU A 230 -31.21 8.00 -3.41
CA GLU A 230 -31.19 6.58 -3.77
C GLU A 230 -29.77 6.04 -3.85
N ALA A 231 -28.82 6.80 -4.41
CA ALA A 231 -27.41 6.43 -4.40
C ALA A 231 -26.85 6.26 -2.98
N VAL A 232 -27.18 7.20 -2.07
CA VAL A 232 -26.81 7.11 -0.66
C VAL A 232 -27.41 5.87 0.00
N ARG A 233 -28.71 5.61 -0.25
CA ARG A 233 -29.42 4.45 0.32
C ARG A 233 -28.76 3.15 -0.10
N VAL A 234 -28.52 2.96 -1.38
CA VAL A 234 -27.98 1.69 -1.89
C VAL A 234 -26.55 1.44 -1.41
N VAL A 235 -25.71 2.47 -1.32
CA VAL A 235 -24.35 2.33 -0.82
C VAL A 235 -24.33 2.02 0.68
N LYS A 236 -25.20 2.64 1.48
CA LYS A 236 -25.35 2.29 2.91
C LYS A 236 -25.78 0.85 3.15
N ASN A 237 -26.45 0.24 2.19
CA ASN A 237 -26.94 -1.13 2.30
C ASN A 237 -25.91 -2.18 1.85
N ILE A 238 -24.72 -1.82 1.41
CA ILE A 238 -23.64 -2.78 1.16
C ILE A 238 -23.39 -3.52 2.49
N PRO A 239 -23.49 -4.88 2.52
CA PRO A 239 -23.54 -5.63 3.78
C PRO A 239 -22.31 -5.47 4.65
N ILE A 240 -21.16 -5.40 4.01
CA ILE A 240 -19.88 -5.26 4.69
C ILE A 240 -18.89 -4.56 3.78
N TRP A 241 -18.06 -3.69 4.34
CA TRP A 241 -16.95 -3.02 3.66
C TRP A 241 -15.64 -3.30 4.36
N ASP A 242 -14.52 -2.89 3.75
CA ASP A 242 -13.17 -3.08 4.26
C ASP A 242 -12.96 -2.43 5.63
N ILE A 243 -12.21 -3.12 6.46
CA ILE A 243 -11.78 -2.68 7.77
C ILE A 243 -10.26 -2.72 7.82
N TYR A 244 -9.65 -1.62 8.22
CA TYR A 244 -8.21 -1.49 8.35
C TYR A 244 -7.82 -1.09 9.77
N TYR A 245 -6.96 -1.89 10.38
CA TYR A 245 -6.25 -1.52 11.59
C TYR A 245 -4.79 -1.31 11.23
N ARG A 246 -4.20 -0.21 11.67
CA ARG A 246 -2.77 0.03 11.58
C ARG A 246 -2.28 0.48 12.94
N HIS A 247 -1.17 -0.08 13.40
CA HIS A 247 -0.69 0.10 14.78
C HIS A 247 -1.78 -0.19 15.83
N GLY A 248 -2.59 -1.23 15.59
CA GLY A 248 -3.70 -1.64 16.46
C GLY A 248 -4.88 -0.66 16.52
N VAL A 249 -4.91 0.36 15.64
CA VAL A 249 -5.96 1.40 15.64
C VAL A 249 -6.74 1.37 14.34
N LEU A 250 -8.07 1.40 14.44
CA LEU A 250 -8.96 1.47 13.28
C LEU A 250 -8.66 2.71 12.43
N GLN A 251 -8.36 2.48 11.17
CA GLN A 251 -8.19 3.54 10.16
C GLN A 251 -9.47 3.70 9.37
N ARG A 252 -10.18 4.80 9.55
CA ARG A 252 -11.39 5.12 8.76
C ARG A 252 -11.00 5.66 7.39
N VAL A 253 -10.89 4.76 6.42
CA VAL A 253 -10.54 5.11 5.04
C VAL A 253 -11.76 5.70 4.33
N ASN A 254 -11.57 6.84 3.65
CA ASN A 254 -12.59 7.47 2.83
C ASN A 254 -12.54 6.91 1.40
N TRP A 255 -13.54 6.11 1.07
CA TRP A 255 -13.71 5.53 -0.26
C TRP A 255 -14.56 6.41 -1.16
N THR A 256 -14.32 6.37 -2.45
CA THR A 256 -15.13 7.08 -3.44
C THR A 256 -15.74 6.09 -4.42
N LEU A 257 -17.06 6.18 -4.63
CA LEU A 257 -17.80 5.30 -5.50
C LEU A 257 -18.78 6.10 -6.39
N PRO A 258 -18.72 5.95 -7.74
CA PRO A 258 -19.74 6.46 -8.64
C PRO A 258 -20.89 5.47 -8.77
N VAL A 259 -22.10 5.88 -8.44
CA VAL A 259 -23.34 5.15 -8.76
C VAL A 259 -23.90 5.70 -10.08
N ALA A 260 -23.96 4.85 -11.10
CA ALA A 260 -24.44 5.22 -12.43
C ALA A 260 -25.90 4.82 -12.63
N PHE A 261 -26.75 5.74 -13.07
CA PHE A 261 -28.12 5.47 -13.43
C PHE A 261 -28.28 5.63 -14.95
N SER A 262 -28.89 4.62 -15.60
CA SER A 262 -29.23 4.64 -17.02
C SER A 262 -30.51 3.85 -17.27
N GLU A 263 -31.20 4.15 -18.36
CA GLU A 263 -32.38 3.36 -18.76
C GLU A 263 -32.00 1.92 -19.16
N GLU A 264 -30.78 1.72 -19.63
CA GLU A 264 -30.23 0.39 -19.90
C GLU A 264 -30.10 -0.43 -18.60
N ASN A 265 -29.46 0.11 -17.56
CA ASN A 265 -29.38 -0.54 -16.26
C ASN A 265 -30.76 -0.77 -15.65
N ARG A 266 -31.67 0.20 -15.78
CA ARG A 266 -33.07 0.03 -15.35
C ARG A 266 -33.72 -1.19 -16.00
N LYS A 267 -33.59 -1.33 -17.33
CA LYS A 267 -34.17 -2.48 -18.05
C LYS A 267 -33.57 -3.80 -17.55
N ILE A 268 -32.24 -3.88 -17.45
CA ILE A 268 -31.55 -5.10 -17.04
C ILE A 268 -31.93 -5.54 -15.62
N TYR A 269 -31.93 -4.62 -14.67
CA TYR A 269 -32.02 -4.95 -13.24
C TYR A 269 -33.45 -4.85 -12.67
N ASN A 270 -34.36 -4.13 -13.31
CA ASN A 270 -35.76 -4.11 -12.91
C ASN A 270 -36.51 -5.40 -13.30
N GLU A 271 -36.14 -6.00 -14.45
CA GLU A 271 -36.68 -7.29 -14.91
C GLU A 271 -36.17 -8.50 -14.09
N LYS A 272 -35.03 -8.36 -13.41
CA LYS A 272 -34.45 -9.41 -12.55
C LYS A 272 -35.07 -9.48 -11.15
N LYS A 273 -35.86 -8.50 -10.72
CA LYS A 273 -36.56 -8.59 -9.43
C LYS A 273 -37.67 -9.64 -9.56
N PRO A 274 -37.68 -10.69 -8.72
CA PRO A 274 -38.85 -11.58 -8.68
C PRO A 274 -40.08 -10.75 -8.37
N SER A 275 -41.18 -11.03 -9.08
CA SER A 275 -42.49 -10.44 -8.77
C SER A 275 -42.82 -10.72 -7.30
N PRO A 276 -43.45 -9.77 -6.56
CA PRO A 276 -43.76 -9.89 -5.15
C PRO A 276 -44.68 -11.08 -4.85
#